data_60a66a84c8bd2c0c8f58e3263cd5b3f3
#
_entry.id   60a66a84c8bd2c0c8f58e3263cd5b3f3
#
_cell.length_a   1.000
_cell.length_b   1.000
_cell.length_c   1.000
_cell.angle_alpha   90.00
_cell.angle_beta   90.00
_cell.angle_gamma   90.00
#
_symmetry.space_group_name_H-M   'P 1'
#
loop_
_entity.id
_entity.type
_entity.pdbx_description
1 polymer ?
#
loop_
_entity_poly.entity_id
_entity_poly.type
_entity_poly.pdbx_seq_one_letter_code
_entity_poly.pdbx_strand_id
1 'polypeptide(L)'
;MDLSQEDSLRLNVLAKTSVAIRIDENQQVIFGLADSKERRIDLKPSGNTGQYLRLIREHLSNVVLGTPGGYPVFIQRWTRSGALGAERLSKLLCLGETEAIVAVAASPNITDTLAGRAWWCLPTAEVARLMLSRTQVIQGRTGPPLAQFLLEHLPFEIESTVIIQTVQILLVSELIDQSAKAQLWAQGQKNPAYLIGFLSAGPEY
;
A
#
# COMPACT_ATOMS: atom_id res chain seq x y z
N MET A 1 -12.83 10.53 -25.91
CA MET A 1 -13.30 11.29 -24.74
C MET A 1 -12.04 11.82 -24.09
N ASP A 2 -11.93 13.11 -23.85
CA ASP A 2 -10.74 13.72 -23.25
C ASP A 2 -11.11 14.30 -21.88
N LEU A 3 -10.11 14.46 -21.01
CA LEU A 3 -10.30 15.19 -19.76
C LEU A 3 -10.60 16.67 -20.05
N SER A 4 -11.47 17.26 -19.25
CA SER A 4 -11.72 18.71 -19.35
C SER A 4 -10.43 19.49 -19.06
N GLN A 5 -10.32 20.72 -19.58
CA GLN A 5 -9.16 21.58 -19.29
C GLN A 5 -9.07 21.88 -17.78
N GLU A 6 -10.22 22.04 -17.11
CA GLU A 6 -10.30 22.26 -15.67
C GLU A 6 -9.78 21.05 -14.88
N ASP A 7 -10.21 19.84 -15.23
CA ASP A 7 -9.73 18.61 -14.56
C ASP A 7 -8.24 18.42 -14.80
N SER A 8 -7.76 18.60 -16.03
CA SER A 8 -6.33 18.51 -16.36
C SER A 8 -5.49 19.49 -15.53
N LEU A 9 -5.96 20.74 -15.36
CA LEU A 9 -5.26 21.73 -14.54
C LEU A 9 -5.24 21.34 -13.07
N ARG A 10 -6.38 20.90 -12.51
CA ARG A 10 -6.49 20.45 -11.11
C ARG A 10 -5.58 19.27 -10.84
N LEU A 11 -5.55 18.28 -11.75
CA LEU A 11 -4.69 17.12 -11.65
C LEU A 11 -3.20 17.48 -11.76
N ASN A 12 -2.83 18.42 -12.62
CA ASN A 12 -1.46 18.92 -12.73
C ASN A 12 -0.99 19.56 -11.42
N VAL A 13 -1.83 20.39 -10.79
CA VAL A 13 -1.52 21.00 -9.50
C VAL A 13 -1.38 19.93 -8.44
N LEU A 14 -2.33 18.98 -8.38
CA LEU A 14 -2.30 17.90 -7.40
C LEU A 14 -1.03 17.05 -7.52
N ALA A 15 -0.69 16.62 -8.75
CA ALA A 15 0.49 15.78 -9.01
C ALA A 15 1.81 16.47 -8.65
N LYS A 16 1.90 17.79 -8.84
CA LYS A 16 3.11 18.58 -8.53
C LYS A 16 3.25 18.91 -7.04
N THR A 17 2.15 18.93 -6.30
CA THR A 17 2.16 19.36 -4.89
C THR A 17 1.94 18.22 -3.89
N SER A 18 1.65 17.01 -4.38
CA SER A 18 1.41 15.85 -3.52
C SER A 18 2.60 14.90 -3.51
N VAL A 19 2.80 14.25 -2.38
CA VAL A 19 3.80 13.18 -2.18
C VAL A 19 3.20 11.78 -2.34
N ALA A 20 1.86 11.69 -2.36
CA ALA A 20 1.10 10.49 -2.64
C ALA A 20 -0.31 10.86 -3.12
N ILE A 21 -0.91 10.03 -3.96
CA ILE A 21 -2.26 10.24 -4.52
C ILE A 21 -3.07 8.95 -4.35
N ARG A 22 -4.31 9.10 -3.88
CA ARG A 22 -5.28 8.03 -3.73
C ARG A 22 -6.54 8.36 -4.53
N ILE A 23 -7.04 7.42 -5.31
CA ILE A 23 -8.31 7.54 -6.05
C ILE A 23 -9.35 6.67 -5.35
N ASP A 24 -10.44 7.27 -4.89
CA ASP A 24 -11.63 6.57 -4.42
C ASP A 24 -12.65 6.53 -5.57
N GLU A 25 -12.71 5.37 -6.21
CA GLU A 25 -13.60 5.16 -7.37
C GLU A 25 -15.08 5.15 -6.98
N ASN A 26 -15.39 4.69 -5.76
CA ASN A 26 -16.76 4.61 -5.27
C ASN A 26 -17.34 5.99 -4.97
N GLN A 27 -16.52 6.83 -4.34
CA GLN A 27 -16.90 8.21 -4.02
C GLN A 27 -16.63 9.19 -5.18
N GLN A 28 -15.94 8.74 -6.21
CA GLN A 28 -15.50 9.57 -7.33
C GLN A 28 -14.68 10.78 -6.86
N VAL A 29 -13.68 10.53 -6.02
CA VAL A 29 -12.84 11.56 -5.42
C VAL A 29 -11.37 11.17 -5.57
N ILE A 30 -10.53 12.16 -5.80
CA ILE A 30 -9.07 12.03 -5.70
C ILE A 30 -8.59 12.77 -4.47
N PHE A 31 -7.72 12.11 -3.72
CA PHE A 31 -7.03 12.70 -2.60
C PHE A 31 -5.53 12.80 -2.90
N GLY A 32 -4.95 13.95 -2.59
CA GLY A 32 -3.50 14.15 -2.63
C GLY A 32 -2.98 14.47 -1.24
N LEU A 33 -1.94 13.75 -0.80
CA LEU A 33 -1.24 14.02 0.45
C LEU A 33 -0.13 15.05 0.21
N ALA A 34 -0.21 16.20 0.89
CA ALA A 34 0.78 17.26 0.84
C ALA A 34 1.08 17.75 2.26
N ASP A 35 2.37 17.70 2.70
CA ASP A 35 2.81 18.18 4.02
C ASP A 35 1.90 17.74 5.17
N SER A 36 1.52 16.48 5.21
CA SER A 36 0.59 15.87 6.18
C SER A 36 -0.85 16.41 6.12
N LYS A 37 -1.20 17.17 5.09
CA LYS A 37 -2.57 17.63 4.82
C LYS A 37 -3.12 16.91 3.60
N GLU A 38 -4.38 16.52 3.70
CA GLU A 38 -5.11 15.89 2.60
C GLU A 38 -5.79 16.99 1.77
N ARG A 39 -5.64 16.91 0.46
CA ARG A 39 -6.35 17.74 -0.52
C ARG A 39 -7.32 16.86 -1.29
N ARG A 40 -8.56 17.30 -1.40
CA ARG A 40 -9.64 16.57 -2.07
C ARG A 40 -10.02 17.25 -3.38
N ILE A 41 -10.21 16.45 -4.42
CA ILE A 41 -10.80 16.86 -5.70
C ILE A 41 -11.98 15.95 -6.01
N ASP A 42 -13.18 16.50 -6.10
CA ASP A 42 -14.35 15.76 -6.55
C ASP A 42 -14.30 15.58 -8.07
N LEU A 43 -14.47 14.36 -8.51
CA LEU A 43 -14.49 13.99 -9.93
C LEU A 43 -15.89 14.16 -10.49
N LYS A 44 -15.99 14.68 -11.70
CA LYS A 44 -17.25 14.86 -12.42
C LYS A 44 -17.19 14.14 -13.75
N PRO A 45 -17.29 12.80 -13.76
CA PRO A 45 -17.20 12.03 -14.99
C PRO A 45 -18.35 12.42 -15.95
N SER A 46 -18.00 12.84 -17.15
CA SER A 46 -18.94 13.00 -18.24
C SER A 46 -18.98 11.71 -19.04
N GLY A 47 -19.99 10.84 -18.78
CA GLY A 47 -20.15 9.54 -19.47
C GLY A 47 -19.64 8.34 -18.68
N ASN A 48 -18.88 7.46 -19.33
CA ASN A 48 -18.40 6.21 -18.70
C ASN A 48 -17.32 6.48 -17.64
N THR A 49 -17.64 6.21 -16.38
CA THR A 49 -16.75 6.43 -15.23
C THR A 49 -15.44 5.66 -15.34
N GLY A 50 -15.46 4.41 -15.79
CA GLY A 50 -14.25 3.60 -15.93
C GLY A 50 -13.28 4.17 -16.96
N GLN A 51 -13.79 4.65 -18.09
CA GLN A 51 -12.99 5.31 -19.12
C GLN A 51 -12.41 6.65 -18.59
N TYR A 52 -13.21 7.41 -17.85
CA TYR A 52 -12.76 8.66 -17.25
C TYR A 52 -11.64 8.45 -16.22
N LEU A 53 -11.77 7.46 -15.33
CA LEU A 53 -10.73 7.09 -14.36
C LEU A 53 -9.44 6.62 -15.05
N ARG A 54 -9.56 5.90 -16.15
CA ARG A 54 -8.40 5.51 -16.97
C ARG A 54 -7.66 6.74 -17.51
N LEU A 55 -8.38 7.70 -18.06
CA LEU A 55 -7.79 8.96 -18.55
C LEU A 55 -7.07 9.75 -17.44
N ILE A 56 -7.65 9.74 -16.22
CA ILE A 56 -7.00 10.36 -15.06
C ILE A 56 -5.66 9.68 -14.76
N ARG A 57 -5.61 8.33 -14.70
CA ARG A 57 -4.38 7.58 -14.44
C ARG A 57 -3.34 7.80 -15.54
N GLU A 58 -3.75 7.79 -16.79
CA GLU A 58 -2.88 8.11 -17.94
C GLU A 58 -2.31 9.54 -17.84
N HIS A 59 -3.14 10.50 -17.44
CA HIS A 59 -2.72 11.87 -17.23
C HIS A 59 -1.72 12.01 -16.09
N LEU A 60 -2.00 11.40 -14.92
CA LEU A 60 -1.09 11.38 -13.77
C LEU A 60 0.25 10.73 -14.13
N SER A 61 0.22 9.59 -14.84
CA SER A 61 1.43 8.92 -15.31
C SER A 61 2.28 9.80 -16.22
N ASN A 62 1.65 10.49 -17.16
CA ASN A 62 2.34 11.41 -18.04
C ASN A 62 2.99 12.58 -17.26
N VAL A 63 2.27 13.17 -16.31
CA VAL A 63 2.78 14.32 -15.51
C VAL A 63 3.90 13.88 -14.56
N VAL A 64 3.78 12.71 -13.93
CA VAL A 64 4.69 12.25 -12.87
C VAL A 64 5.92 11.52 -13.44
N LEU A 65 5.72 10.66 -14.44
CA LEU A 65 6.77 9.83 -15.03
C LEU A 65 7.24 10.29 -16.40
N GLY A 66 6.49 11.19 -17.06
CA GLY A 66 6.74 11.59 -18.45
C GLY A 66 6.40 10.48 -19.46
N THR A 67 5.64 9.45 -19.07
CA THR A 67 5.26 8.34 -19.93
C THR A 67 3.74 8.20 -19.99
N PRO A 68 3.13 8.20 -21.18
CA PRO A 68 1.71 7.90 -21.31
C PRO A 68 1.44 6.41 -21.04
N GLY A 69 0.23 6.08 -20.55
CA GLY A 69 -0.24 4.70 -20.46
C GLY A 69 -0.16 4.02 -19.09
N GLY A 70 -0.11 4.80 -18.01
CA GLY A 70 -0.22 4.26 -16.64
C GLY A 70 1.08 3.66 -16.10
N TYR A 71 0.98 2.71 -15.16
CA TYR A 71 2.13 2.07 -14.54
C TYR A 71 2.82 1.08 -15.50
N PRO A 72 3.99 1.41 -16.09
CA PRO A 72 4.58 0.63 -17.15
C PRO A 72 5.11 -0.73 -16.66
N VAL A 73 4.93 -1.78 -17.46
CA VAL A 73 5.37 -3.16 -17.13
C VAL A 73 6.88 -3.24 -16.82
N PHE A 74 7.71 -2.45 -17.50
CA PHE A 74 9.15 -2.44 -17.24
C PHE A 74 9.50 -1.87 -15.85
N ILE A 75 8.73 -0.90 -15.35
CA ILE A 75 8.91 -0.35 -14.01
C ILE A 75 8.53 -1.40 -12.96
N GLN A 76 7.50 -2.23 -13.20
CA GLN A 76 7.14 -3.35 -12.33
C GLN A 76 8.32 -4.28 -12.10
N ARG A 77 9.03 -4.64 -13.16
CA ARG A 77 10.22 -5.49 -13.08
C ARG A 77 11.32 -4.85 -12.24
N TRP A 78 11.60 -3.56 -12.47
CA TRP A 78 12.65 -2.84 -11.74
C TRP A 78 12.31 -2.61 -10.27
N THR A 79 11.04 -2.41 -9.95
CA THR A 79 10.58 -2.29 -8.56
C THR A 79 10.84 -3.58 -7.80
N ARG A 80 10.50 -4.73 -8.38
CA ARG A 80 10.70 -6.05 -7.77
C ARG A 80 12.18 -6.43 -7.60
N SER A 81 13.02 -6.03 -8.53
CA SER A 81 14.47 -6.31 -8.47
C SER A 81 15.24 -5.37 -7.53
N GLY A 82 14.58 -4.39 -6.91
CA GLY A 82 15.24 -3.38 -6.08
C GLY A 82 16.09 -2.37 -6.89
N ALA A 83 15.92 -2.32 -8.22
CA ALA A 83 16.66 -1.39 -9.08
C ALA A 83 16.18 0.07 -8.96
N LEU A 84 15.02 0.32 -8.31
CA LEU A 84 14.48 1.66 -8.12
C LEU A 84 14.88 2.23 -6.76
N GLY A 85 15.51 3.41 -6.80
CA GLY A 85 15.78 4.20 -5.60
C GLY A 85 14.53 4.87 -5.02
N ALA A 86 14.63 5.36 -3.78
CA ALA A 86 13.52 5.95 -3.01
C ALA A 86 12.79 7.09 -3.75
N GLU A 87 13.52 7.91 -4.52
CA GLU A 87 12.91 9.01 -5.29
C GLU A 87 11.93 8.49 -6.36
N ARG A 88 12.34 7.45 -7.11
CA ARG A 88 11.47 6.84 -8.12
C ARG A 88 10.29 6.11 -7.51
N LEU A 89 10.50 5.40 -6.39
CA LEU A 89 9.42 4.77 -5.63
C LEU A 89 8.40 5.81 -5.14
N SER A 90 8.85 6.98 -4.68
CA SER A 90 7.96 8.07 -4.29
C SER A 90 7.07 8.54 -5.44
N LYS A 91 7.59 8.63 -6.67
CA LYS A 91 6.81 9.00 -7.85
C LYS A 91 5.70 7.99 -8.16
N LEU A 92 5.94 6.70 -7.93
CA LEU A 92 4.93 5.65 -8.14
C LEU A 92 3.70 5.84 -7.25
N LEU A 93 3.85 6.37 -6.04
CA LEU A 93 2.74 6.66 -5.13
C LEU A 93 1.85 7.83 -5.60
N CYS A 94 2.28 8.58 -6.62
CA CYS A 94 1.51 9.67 -7.21
C CYS A 94 0.72 9.27 -8.47
N LEU A 95 0.71 7.99 -8.84
CA LEU A 95 -0.01 7.51 -10.03
C LEU A 95 -1.50 7.24 -9.76
N GLY A 96 -1.90 7.05 -8.50
CA GLY A 96 -3.25 6.64 -8.14
C GLY A 96 -3.61 5.22 -8.60
N GLU A 97 -2.62 4.36 -8.80
CA GLU A 97 -2.78 2.97 -9.24
C GLU A 97 -2.43 1.99 -8.13
N THR A 98 -3.34 1.04 -7.87
CA THR A 98 -3.19 0.00 -6.85
C THR A 98 -1.93 -0.83 -7.05
N GLU A 99 -1.65 -1.24 -8.29
CA GLU A 99 -0.48 -2.06 -8.63
C GLU A 99 0.83 -1.33 -8.34
N ALA A 100 0.88 -0.01 -8.56
CA ALA A 100 2.04 0.79 -8.26
C ALA A 100 2.28 0.88 -6.74
N ILE A 101 1.21 1.03 -5.95
CA ILE A 101 1.29 1.07 -4.48
C ILE A 101 1.78 -0.28 -3.93
N VAL A 102 1.21 -1.40 -4.40
CA VAL A 102 1.63 -2.76 -4.02
C VAL A 102 3.09 -3.00 -4.39
N ALA A 103 3.52 -2.54 -5.57
CA ALA A 103 4.90 -2.65 -5.99
C ALA A 103 5.87 -1.85 -5.10
N VAL A 104 5.48 -0.66 -4.64
CA VAL A 104 6.26 0.13 -3.66
C VAL A 104 6.32 -0.60 -2.32
N ALA A 105 5.19 -1.13 -1.82
CA ALA A 105 5.13 -1.88 -0.58
C ALA A 105 6.01 -3.14 -0.59
N ALA A 106 6.11 -3.81 -1.74
CA ALA A 106 6.94 -5.00 -1.93
C ALA A 106 8.43 -4.69 -2.17
N SER A 107 8.79 -3.42 -2.40
CA SER A 107 10.17 -3.05 -2.76
C SER A 107 11.15 -3.31 -1.61
N PRO A 108 12.35 -3.92 -1.90
CA PRO A 108 13.40 -4.03 -0.90
C PRO A 108 13.94 -2.68 -0.41
N ASN A 109 13.78 -1.61 -1.20
CA ASN A 109 14.26 -0.26 -0.90
C ASN A 109 13.20 0.65 -0.29
N ILE A 110 12.08 0.09 0.19
CA ILE A 110 11.05 0.88 0.87
C ILE A 110 11.62 1.45 2.18
N THR A 111 11.43 2.75 2.36
CA THR A 111 11.75 3.44 3.62
C THR A 111 10.51 3.56 4.50
N ASP A 112 10.68 3.82 5.80
CA ASP A 112 9.54 4.03 6.71
C ASP A 112 8.60 5.16 6.23
N THR A 113 9.17 6.24 5.70
CA THR A 113 8.39 7.35 5.13
C THR A 113 7.56 6.91 3.91
N LEU A 114 8.14 6.10 3.01
CA LEU A 114 7.41 5.56 1.86
C LEU A 114 6.34 4.56 2.29
N ALA A 115 6.62 3.75 3.32
CA ALA A 115 5.65 2.83 3.90
C ALA A 115 4.43 3.57 4.46
N GLY A 116 4.64 4.66 5.21
CA GLY A 116 3.54 5.49 5.71
C GLY A 116 2.70 6.09 4.60
N ARG A 117 3.31 6.53 3.51
CA ARG A 117 2.60 7.04 2.32
C ARG A 117 1.84 5.95 1.57
N ALA A 118 2.47 4.78 1.37
CA ALA A 118 1.83 3.62 0.74
C ALA A 118 0.62 3.15 1.57
N TRP A 119 0.77 3.12 2.89
CA TRP A 119 -0.32 2.82 3.82
C TRP A 119 -1.47 3.81 3.72
N TRP A 120 -1.18 5.10 3.66
CA TRP A 120 -2.21 6.12 3.45
C TRP A 120 -2.95 5.93 2.11
N CYS A 121 -2.24 5.52 1.04
CA CYS A 121 -2.85 5.26 -0.27
C CYS A 121 -3.76 4.02 -0.27
N LEU A 122 -3.33 2.92 0.36
CA LEU A 122 -3.99 1.61 0.27
C LEU A 122 -3.84 0.82 1.59
N PRO A 123 -4.70 1.10 2.61
CA PRO A 123 -4.63 0.42 3.90
C PRO A 123 -5.29 -0.97 3.82
N THR A 124 -4.55 -1.95 3.29
CA THR A 124 -4.99 -3.35 3.17
C THR A 124 -4.04 -4.30 3.90
N ALA A 125 -4.56 -5.46 4.32
CA ALA A 125 -3.75 -6.48 4.99
C ALA A 125 -2.60 -7.00 4.12
N GLU A 126 -2.78 -7.08 2.81
CA GLU A 126 -1.73 -7.42 1.86
C GLU A 126 -0.58 -6.41 1.91
N VAL A 127 -0.89 -5.12 1.79
CA VAL A 127 0.10 -4.04 1.85
C VAL A 127 0.83 -4.03 3.19
N ALA A 128 0.12 -4.23 4.30
CA ALA A 128 0.73 -4.32 5.63
C ALA A 128 1.71 -5.50 5.74
N ARG A 129 1.34 -6.70 5.26
CA ARG A 129 2.24 -7.87 5.25
C ARG A 129 3.50 -7.64 4.41
N LEU A 130 3.35 -7.07 3.21
CA LEU A 130 4.49 -6.76 2.34
C LEU A 130 5.47 -5.81 3.02
N MET A 131 4.97 -4.77 3.67
CA MET A 131 5.80 -3.77 4.35
C MET A 131 6.45 -4.32 5.63
N LEU A 132 5.73 -5.11 6.43
CA LEU A 132 6.27 -5.73 7.64
C LEU A 132 7.28 -6.87 7.38
N SER A 133 7.51 -7.25 6.14
CA SER A 133 8.64 -8.09 5.75
C SER A 133 9.96 -7.31 5.62
N ARG A 134 9.97 -5.99 5.90
CA ARG A 134 11.13 -5.09 5.72
C ARG A 134 11.59 -4.51 7.03
N THR A 135 12.85 -4.76 7.39
CA THR A 135 13.46 -4.31 8.65
C THR A 135 13.33 -2.81 8.87
N GLN A 136 13.49 -2.00 7.81
CA GLN A 136 13.38 -0.54 7.92
C GLN A 136 11.97 -0.08 8.32
N VAL A 137 10.93 -0.83 7.94
CA VAL A 137 9.54 -0.53 8.32
C VAL A 137 9.26 -1.04 9.73
N ILE A 138 9.74 -2.25 10.07
CA ILE A 138 9.59 -2.82 11.41
C ILE A 138 10.20 -1.89 12.46
N GLN A 139 11.40 -1.38 12.21
CA GLN A 139 12.12 -0.47 13.10
C GLN A 139 11.62 0.98 13.04
N GLY A 140 10.75 1.30 12.10
CA GLY A 140 10.20 2.63 11.87
C GLY A 140 8.94 2.91 12.68
N ARG A 141 8.38 4.10 12.45
CA ARG A 141 7.11 4.52 13.07
C ARG A 141 5.89 3.85 12.47
N THR A 142 6.02 3.35 11.24
CA THR A 142 4.92 2.72 10.50
C THR A 142 4.70 1.27 10.94
N GLY A 143 5.73 0.57 11.41
CA GLY A 143 5.65 -0.84 11.81
C GLY A 143 4.56 -1.16 12.85
N PRO A 144 4.56 -0.50 14.04
CA PRO A 144 3.58 -0.80 15.09
C PRO A 144 2.11 -0.65 14.65
N PRO A 145 1.68 0.44 13.97
CA PRO A 145 0.33 0.55 13.43
C PRO A 145 -0.04 -0.56 12.44
N LEU A 146 0.90 -0.99 11.59
CA LEU A 146 0.66 -2.09 10.64
C LEU A 146 0.48 -3.43 11.35
N ALA A 147 1.28 -3.72 12.37
CA ALA A 147 1.16 -4.93 13.16
C ALA A 147 -0.19 -4.97 13.90
N GLN A 148 -0.59 -3.86 14.51
CA GLN A 148 -1.88 -3.73 15.17
C GLN A 148 -3.04 -3.96 14.19
N PHE A 149 -2.98 -3.35 13.01
CA PHE A 149 -3.97 -3.57 11.96
C PHE A 149 -4.09 -5.04 11.56
N LEU A 150 -2.96 -5.74 11.39
CA LEU A 150 -2.98 -7.16 11.05
C LEU A 150 -3.58 -8.02 12.17
N LEU A 151 -3.28 -7.72 13.44
CA LEU A 151 -3.89 -8.40 14.58
C LEU A 151 -5.41 -8.27 14.59
N GLU A 152 -5.91 -7.06 14.31
CA GLU A 152 -7.36 -6.77 14.29
C GLU A 152 -8.07 -7.44 13.12
N HIS A 153 -7.40 -7.61 11.98
CA HIS A 153 -7.99 -8.19 10.77
C HIS A 153 -7.83 -9.71 10.68
N LEU A 154 -6.85 -10.28 11.36
CA LEU A 154 -6.54 -11.73 11.30
C LEU A 154 -7.74 -12.64 11.65
N PRO A 155 -8.63 -12.31 12.62
CA PRO A 155 -9.81 -13.14 12.91
C PRO A 155 -10.83 -13.25 11.76
N PHE A 156 -10.79 -12.34 10.79
CA PHE A 156 -11.68 -12.33 9.62
C PHE A 156 -11.05 -13.02 8.40
N GLU A 157 -9.78 -13.43 8.52
CA GLU A 157 -9.08 -14.09 7.42
C GLU A 157 -9.49 -15.57 7.35
N ILE A 158 -9.79 -16.04 6.15
CA ILE A 158 -10.25 -17.42 5.91
C ILE A 158 -9.20 -18.28 5.20
N GLU A 159 -8.27 -17.66 4.50
CA GLU A 159 -7.23 -18.34 3.75
C GLU A 159 -6.11 -18.81 4.68
N SER A 160 -5.96 -20.13 4.87
CA SER A 160 -4.98 -20.71 5.78
C SER A 160 -3.53 -20.24 5.49
N THR A 161 -3.15 -20.11 4.23
CA THR A 161 -1.83 -19.63 3.83
C THR A 161 -1.58 -18.19 4.28
N VAL A 162 -2.60 -17.35 4.20
CA VAL A 162 -2.54 -15.94 4.62
C VAL A 162 -2.48 -15.84 6.14
N ILE A 163 -3.25 -16.67 6.87
CA ILE A 163 -3.19 -16.76 8.34
C ILE A 163 -1.77 -17.15 8.78
N ILE A 164 -1.20 -18.22 8.20
CA ILE A 164 0.15 -18.70 8.51
C ILE A 164 1.18 -17.57 8.33
N GLN A 165 1.18 -16.94 7.17
CA GLN A 165 2.10 -15.85 6.86
C GLN A 165 1.92 -14.66 7.80
N THR A 166 0.69 -14.29 8.12
CA THR A 166 0.40 -13.15 9.00
C THR A 166 0.89 -13.42 10.42
N VAL A 167 0.61 -14.61 10.99
CA VAL A 167 1.11 -15.00 12.31
C VAL A 167 2.63 -15.00 12.33
N GLN A 168 3.27 -15.61 11.34
CA GLN A 168 4.73 -15.61 11.21
C GLN A 168 5.33 -14.20 11.21
N ILE A 169 4.79 -13.29 10.38
CA ILE A 169 5.26 -11.89 10.29
C ILE A 169 5.09 -11.17 11.63
N LEU A 170 3.95 -11.34 12.30
CA LEU A 170 3.69 -10.71 13.60
C LEU A 170 4.65 -11.17 14.68
N LEU A 171 5.01 -12.44 14.68
CA LEU A 171 5.97 -13.00 15.65
C LEU A 171 7.39 -12.54 15.36
N VAL A 172 7.85 -12.68 14.10
CA VAL A 172 9.22 -12.33 13.66
C VAL A 172 9.48 -10.83 13.76
N SER A 173 8.47 -10.00 13.56
CA SER A 173 8.63 -8.52 13.68
C SER A 173 8.84 -8.04 15.11
N GLU A 174 8.48 -8.85 16.12
CA GLU A 174 8.52 -8.49 17.55
C GLU A 174 7.71 -7.23 17.92
N LEU A 175 6.76 -6.84 17.08
CA LEU A 175 5.92 -5.64 17.28
C LEU A 175 4.67 -5.91 18.13
N ILE A 176 4.40 -7.17 18.48
CA ILE A 176 3.27 -7.58 19.32
C ILE A 176 3.73 -7.97 20.71
N ASP A 177 2.92 -7.68 21.70
CA ASP A 177 3.20 -7.99 23.08
C ASP A 177 2.91 -9.47 23.45
N GLN A 178 3.28 -9.88 24.65
CA GLN A 178 3.07 -11.25 25.13
C GLN A 178 1.57 -11.62 25.26
N SER A 179 0.70 -10.64 25.52
CA SER A 179 -0.74 -10.87 25.57
C SER A 179 -1.29 -11.23 24.19
N ALA A 180 -0.88 -10.48 23.17
CA ALA A 180 -1.25 -10.77 21.78
C ALA A 180 -0.70 -12.14 21.30
N LYS A 181 0.56 -12.47 21.64
CA LYS A 181 1.14 -13.79 21.36
C LYS A 181 0.32 -14.92 22.01
N ALA A 182 -0.07 -14.77 23.28
CA ALA A 182 -0.89 -15.76 23.97
C ALA A 182 -2.29 -15.92 23.35
N GLN A 183 -2.90 -14.82 22.90
CA GLN A 183 -4.18 -14.86 22.18
C GLN A 183 -4.07 -15.59 20.84
N LEU A 184 -3.03 -15.30 20.05
CA LEU A 184 -2.77 -16.00 18.78
C LEU A 184 -2.55 -17.50 19.01
N TRP A 185 -1.79 -17.89 20.05
CA TRP A 185 -1.59 -19.27 20.43
C TRP A 185 -2.91 -19.97 20.79
N ALA A 186 -3.75 -19.31 21.58
CA ALA A 186 -5.07 -19.86 21.97
C ALA A 186 -6.00 -20.06 20.74
N GLN A 187 -5.91 -19.19 19.72
CA GLN A 187 -6.64 -19.39 18.47
C GLN A 187 -6.17 -20.64 17.71
N GLY A 188 -4.93 -21.07 17.90
CA GLY A 188 -4.38 -22.28 17.33
C GLY A 188 -5.14 -23.58 17.73
N GLN A 189 -5.81 -23.56 18.87
CA GLN A 189 -6.68 -24.68 19.28
C GLN A 189 -7.94 -24.82 18.40
N LYS A 190 -8.39 -23.72 17.82
CA LYS A 190 -9.58 -23.67 16.95
C LYS A 190 -9.22 -23.75 15.47
N ASN A 191 -8.08 -23.19 15.09
CA ASN A 191 -7.60 -23.17 13.71
C ASN A 191 -6.11 -23.51 13.65
N PRO A 192 -5.73 -24.71 13.14
CA PRO A 192 -4.34 -25.15 13.06
C PRO A 192 -3.40 -24.23 12.28
N ALA A 193 -3.93 -23.40 11.39
CA ALA A 193 -3.11 -22.44 10.62
C ALA A 193 -2.32 -21.48 11.53
N TYR A 194 -2.88 -21.09 12.67
CA TYR A 194 -2.16 -20.29 13.66
C TYR A 194 -0.95 -21.03 14.24
N LEU A 195 -1.10 -22.31 14.62
CA LEU A 195 0.02 -23.12 15.15
C LEU A 195 1.11 -23.31 14.09
N ILE A 196 0.72 -23.53 12.83
CA ILE A 196 1.69 -23.62 11.72
C ILE A 196 2.45 -22.29 11.57
N GLY A 197 1.78 -21.15 11.75
CA GLY A 197 2.41 -19.83 11.75
C GLY A 197 3.48 -19.68 12.85
N PHE A 198 3.21 -20.17 14.07
CA PHE A 198 4.20 -20.23 15.16
C PHE A 198 5.40 -21.13 14.80
N LEU A 199 5.14 -22.33 14.31
CA LEU A 199 6.21 -23.24 13.88
C LEU A 199 7.07 -22.65 12.76
N SER A 200 6.45 -21.90 11.86
CA SER A 200 7.15 -21.23 10.74
C SER A 200 7.97 -20.02 11.19
N ALA A 201 7.63 -19.39 12.30
CA ALA A 201 8.38 -18.28 12.87
C ALA A 201 9.70 -18.74 13.51
N GLY A 202 9.73 -19.97 14.06
CA GLY A 202 10.91 -20.58 14.70
C GLY A 202 10.62 -21.05 16.13
N PRO A 203 11.53 -21.85 16.74
CA PRO A 203 11.34 -22.44 18.06
C PRO A 203 11.41 -21.42 19.22
N GLU A 204 11.73 -20.18 18.95
CA GLU A 204 11.93 -19.12 19.95
C GLU A 204 10.62 -18.40 20.31
N TYR A 205 9.55 -18.67 19.58
CA TYR A 205 8.25 -17.98 19.71
C TYR A 205 7.13 -18.93 20.25
#